data_5b39e6d27434eb3203514108f408ddfa
#
_entry.id   5b39e6d27434eb3203514108f408ddfa
#
_cell.length_a   1.000
_cell.length_b   1.000
_cell.length_c   1.000
_cell.angle_alpha   90.00
_cell.angle_beta   90.00
_cell.angle_gamma   90.00
#
_symmetry.space_group_name_H-M   'P 1'
#
loop_
_entity.id
_entity.type
_entity.pdbx_description
1 polymer ?
#
loop_
_entity_poly.entity_id
_entity_poly.type
_entity_poly.pdbx_seq_one_letter_code
_entity_poly.pdbx_strand_id
1 'polypeptide(L)'
;MCIRDSGVIAPMFYMAIGGVPLMFLYKGINTMDSMLGYKNDKYLYFGRVAAKLDDVANYIPARISGWLMVAGTVFTGMDTKNAAKIYRRDRRNHASPNSAQTEAAMAGALDVQLAGNAYYFGKLYEKPTIGDPIRPVEPEDIKRANRLMYAASTLGVVVFLLISGAVRMLFF
;
A
#
# COMPACT_ATOMS: atom_id res chain seq x y z
N MET A 1 1.11 6.24 -4.14
CA MET A 1 0.65 5.45 -2.99
C MET A 1 1.42 4.15 -2.80
N CYS A 2 1.71 3.39 -3.82
CA CYS A 2 2.53 2.16 -3.73
C CYS A 2 3.89 2.36 -3.04
N ILE A 3 4.52 3.51 -3.20
CA ILE A 3 5.85 3.82 -2.60
C ILE A 3 5.86 3.67 -1.07
N ARG A 4 4.72 3.83 -0.39
CA ARG A 4 4.66 3.71 1.06
C ARG A 4 4.57 2.26 1.53
N ASP A 5 3.76 1.45 0.87
CA ASP A 5 3.58 0.06 1.28
C ASP A 5 4.88 -0.71 1.13
N SER A 6 5.52 -0.57 -0.02
CA SER A 6 6.81 -1.18 -0.33
C SER A 6 8.03 -0.41 0.23
N GLY A 7 7.87 0.90 0.51
CA GLY A 7 8.95 1.74 1.01
C GLY A 7 9.09 1.80 2.53
N VAL A 8 8.00 1.60 3.28
CA VAL A 8 7.99 1.77 4.74
C VAL A 8 7.44 0.53 5.45
N ILE A 9 6.18 0.18 5.22
CA ILE A 9 5.51 -0.87 6.00
C ILE A 9 6.09 -2.25 5.72
N ALA A 10 6.34 -2.60 4.47
CA ALA A 10 6.89 -3.91 4.14
C ALA A 10 8.33 -4.12 4.63
N PRO A 11 9.27 -3.18 4.46
CA PRO A 11 10.60 -3.31 5.08
C PRO A 11 10.55 -3.49 6.60
N MET A 12 9.69 -2.73 7.29
CA MET A 12 9.52 -2.85 8.75
C MET A 12 8.93 -4.21 9.15
N PHE A 13 7.96 -4.71 8.40
CA PHE A 13 7.37 -6.03 8.60
C PHE A 13 8.43 -7.14 8.50
N TYR A 14 9.22 -7.14 7.44
CA TYR A 14 10.26 -8.13 7.24
C TYR A 14 11.40 -8.02 8.26
N MET A 15 11.74 -6.79 8.65
CA MET A 15 12.72 -6.54 9.70
C MET A 15 12.24 -7.05 11.08
N ALA A 16 10.96 -6.93 11.37
CA ALA A 16 10.37 -7.39 12.64
C ALA A 16 10.38 -8.92 12.76
N ILE A 17 10.25 -9.65 11.65
CA ILE A 17 10.17 -11.13 11.64
C ILE A 17 11.55 -11.78 11.53
N GLY A 18 12.40 -11.31 10.64
CA GLY A 18 13.67 -11.95 10.29
C GLY A 18 14.88 -11.03 10.33
N GLY A 19 14.73 -9.85 10.95
CA GLY A 19 15.81 -8.89 11.12
C GLY A 19 16.30 -8.28 9.81
N VAL A 20 17.51 -7.73 9.87
CA VAL A 20 18.14 -7.03 8.75
C VAL A 20 18.27 -7.89 7.48
N PRO A 21 18.67 -9.18 7.55
CA PRO A 21 18.81 -10.00 6.35
C PRO A 21 17.50 -10.13 5.56
N LEU A 22 16.37 -10.35 6.23
CA LEU A 22 15.08 -10.53 5.56
C LEU A 22 14.55 -9.22 4.99
N MET A 23 14.80 -8.10 5.66
CA MET A 23 14.52 -6.76 5.14
C MET A 23 15.28 -6.48 3.84
N PHE A 24 16.59 -6.81 3.78
CA PHE A 24 17.38 -6.62 2.56
C PHE A 24 16.96 -7.55 1.44
N LEU A 25 16.59 -8.80 1.73
CA LEU A 25 16.04 -9.72 0.73
C LEU A 25 14.76 -9.15 0.11
N TYR A 26 13.81 -8.69 0.94
CA TYR A 26 12.62 -8.02 0.48
C TYR A 26 12.95 -6.79 -0.39
N LYS A 27 13.87 -5.95 0.07
CA LYS A 27 14.26 -4.74 -0.67
C LYS A 27 14.91 -5.07 -2.01
N GLY A 28 15.67 -6.15 -2.09
CA GLY A 28 16.21 -6.68 -3.35
C GLY A 28 15.11 -7.07 -4.34
N ILE A 29 14.07 -7.81 -3.89
CA ILE A 29 12.91 -8.19 -4.70
C ILE A 29 12.18 -6.95 -5.22
N ASN A 30 11.89 -6.00 -4.33
CA ASN A 30 11.19 -4.77 -4.69
C ASN A 30 11.99 -3.89 -5.66
N THR A 31 13.31 -3.81 -5.50
CA THR A 31 14.19 -3.09 -6.44
C THR A 31 14.23 -3.78 -7.80
N MET A 32 14.28 -5.11 -7.81
CA MET A 32 14.28 -5.90 -9.04
C MET A 32 12.98 -5.67 -9.84
N ASP A 33 11.81 -5.66 -9.19
CA ASP A 33 10.55 -5.31 -9.85
C ASP A 33 10.58 -3.89 -10.40
N SER A 34 11.02 -2.92 -9.61
CA SER A 34 11.09 -1.51 -10.01
C SER A 34 12.02 -1.27 -11.22
N MET A 35 13.06 -2.06 -11.39
CA MET A 35 14.02 -1.92 -12.49
C MET A 35 13.65 -2.75 -13.72
N LEU A 36 13.05 -3.92 -13.55
CA LEU A 36 12.84 -4.91 -14.60
C LEU A 36 11.36 -5.21 -14.86
N GLY A 37 10.46 -4.81 -13.96
CA GLY A 37 9.02 -5.09 -14.05
C GLY A 37 8.29 -4.35 -15.19
N TYR A 38 8.97 -3.40 -15.85
CA TYR A 38 8.43 -2.75 -17.04
C TYR A 38 8.36 -3.74 -18.20
N LYS A 39 7.23 -3.71 -18.93
CA LYS A 39 7.02 -4.48 -20.16
C LYS A 39 7.94 -3.97 -21.27
N ASN A 40 9.20 -4.40 -21.24
CA ASN A 40 10.16 -4.16 -22.29
C ASN A 40 10.42 -5.49 -23.00
N ASP A 41 10.40 -5.52 -24.32
CA ASP A 41 10.53 -6.76 -25.12
C ASP A 41 11.79 -7.55 -24.77
N LYS A 42 12.86 -6.87 -24.36
CA LYS A 42 14.14 -7.48 -23.97
C LYS A 42 14.10 -8.28 -22.67
N TYR A 43 13.23 -7.90 -21.71
CA TYR A 43 13.16 -8.51 -20.36
C TYR A 43 11.77 -9.01 -19.98
N LEU A 44 10.90 -9.27 -20.98
CA LEU A 44 9.50 -9.57 -20.76
C LEU A 44 9.26 -10.74 -19.78
N TYR A 45 10.00 -11.83 -19.92
CA TYR A 45 9.86 -13.01 -19.05
C TYR A 45 10.45 -12.77 -17.67
N PHE A 46 11.63 -12.16 -17.61
CA PHE A 46 12.31 -11.88 -16.34
C PHE A 46 11.56 -10.83 -15.51
N GLY A 47 11.05 -9.78 -16.16
CA GLY A 47 10.20 -8.77 -15.52
C GLY A 47 8.90 -9.33 -14.96
N ARG A 48 8.29 -10.32 -15.64
CA ARG A 48 7.10 -11.02 -15.10
C ARG A 48 7.38 -11.79 -13.82
N VAL A 49 8.55 -12.43 -13.73
CA VAL A 49 8.96 -13.17 -12.53
C VAL A 49 9.21 -12.18 -11.39
N ALA A 50 9.93 -11.09 -11.66
CA ALA A 50 10.18 -10.03 -10.67
C ALA A 50 8.88 -9.43 -10.13
N ALA A 51 7.94 -9.06 -11.01
CA ALA A 51 6.64 -8.52 -10.61
C ALA A 51 5.81 -9.51 -9.78
N LYS A 52 5.79 -10.79 -10.13
CA LYS A 52 5.09 -11.83 -9.35
C LYS A 52 5.73 -12.05 -7.97
N LEU A 53 7.06 -12.03 -7.88
CA LEU A 53 7.76 -12.13 -6.61
C LEU A 53 7.45 -10.94 -5.71
N ASP A 54 7.45 -9.74 -6.26
CA ASP A 54 7.07 -8.52 -5.54
C ASP A 54 5.61 -8.56 -5.09
N ASP A 55 4.67 -9.01 -5.93
CA ASP A 55 3.27 -9.18 -5.57
C ASP A 55 3.10 -10.17 -4.40
N VAL A 56 3.82 -11.28 -4.38
CA VAL A 56 3.80 -12.24 -3.27
C VAL A 56 4.43 -11.65 -2.01
N ALA A 57 5.59 -11.01 -2.12
CA ALA A 57 6.26 -10.40 -1.00
C ALA A 57 5.44 -9.25 -0.36
N ASN A 58 4.72 -8.48 -1.17
CA ASN A 58 3.86 -7.41 -0.68
C ASN A 58 2.47 -7.88 -0.23
N TYR A 59 2.11 -9.14 -0.41
CA TYR A 59 0.73 -9.61 -0.18
C TYR A 59 0.25 -9.37 1.26
N ILE A 60 1.04 -9.75 2.26
CA ILE A 60 0.71 -9.55 3.68
C ILE A 60 0.94 -8.08 4.09
N PRO A 61 2.11 -7.47 3.81
CA PRO A 61 2.37 -6.08 4.19
C PRO A 61 1.35 -5.08 3.67
N ALA A 62 0.89 -5.22 2.42
CA ALA A 62 -0.11 -4.32 1.85
C ALA A 62 -1.45 -4.35 2.60
N ARG A 63 -1.87 -5.52 3.07
CA ARG A 63 -3.10 -5.66 3.87
C ARG A 63 -2.96 -5.05 5.26
N ILE A 64 -1.81 -5.26 5.89
CA ILE A 64 -1.48 -4.60 7.16
C ILE A 64 -1.48 -3.08 6.96
N SER A 65 -0.85 -2.58 5.90
CA SER A 65 -0.82 -1.16 5.55
C SER A 65 -2.22 -0.57 5.38
N GLY A 66 -3.11 -1.26 4.67
CA GLY A 66 -4.50 -0.82 4.50
C GLY A 66 -5.25 -0.69 5.83
N TRP A 67 -5.10 -1.66 6.72
CA TRP A 67 -5.71 -1.60 8.06
C TRP A 67 -5.07 -0.56 8.96
N LEU A 68 -3.74 -0.36 8.89
CA LEU A 68 -3.05 0.72 9.61
C LEU A 68 -3.53 2.10 9.14
N MET A 69 -3.86 2.24 7.84
CA MET A 69 -4.47 3.48 7.35
C MET A 69 -5.88 3.69 7.89
N VAL A 70 -6.72 2.66 7.91
CA VAL A 70 -8.05 2.75 8.53
C VAL A 70 -7.92 3.13 10.02
N ALA A 71 -7.00 2.49 10.76
CA ALA A 71 -6.75 2.85 12.15
C ALA A 71 -6.20 4.28 12.31
N GLY A 72 -5.34 4.72 11.38
CA GLY A 72 -4.77 6.07 11.36
C GLY A 72 -5.81 7.18 11.21
N THR A 73 -6.98 6.90 10.61
CA THR A 73 -8.07 7.88 10.48
C THR A 73 -8.60 8.34 11.84
N VAL A 74 -8.58 7.48 12.86
CA VAL A 74 -9.00 7.82 14.23
C VAL A 74 -8.15 8.95 14.80
N PHE A 75 -6.83 8.92 14.53
CA PHE A 75 -5.88 9.92 15.05
C PHE A 75 -5.85 11.20 14.21
N THR A 76 -6.33 11.12 12.98
CA THR A 76 -6.34 12.28 12.06
C THR A 76 -7.69 12.99 12.00
N GLY A 77 -8.73 12.43 12.64
CA GLY A 77 -10.09 12.98 12.64
C GLY A 77 -10.81 12.84 11.28
N MET A 78 -10.42 11.85 10.47
CA MET A 78 -11.06 11.54 9.19
C MET A 78 -12.17 10.49 9.36
N ASP A 79 -12.98 10.25 8.33
CA ASP A 79 -14.08 9.29 8.40
C ASP A 79 -13.59 7.84 8.46
N THR A 80 -13.44 7.32 9.66
CA THR A 80 -13.02 5.93 9.94
C THR A 80 -14.04 4.92 9.41
N LYS A 81 -15.34 5.21 9.52
CA LYS A 81 -16.39 4.29 9.09
C LYS A 81 -16.39 4.14 7.58
N ASN A 82 -16.32 5.26 6.86
CA ASN A 82 -16.27 5.23 5.41
C ASN A 82 -14.94 4.65 4.92
N ALA A 83 -13.81 4.97 5.55
CA ALA A 83 -12.51 4.36 5.26
C ALA A 83 -12.57 2.82 5.36
N ALA A 84 -13.14 2.28 6.43
CA ALA A 84 -13.29 0.83 6.62
C ALA A 84 -14.25 0.19 5.62
N LYS A 85 -15.37 0.88 5.29
CA LYS A 85 -16.37 0.44 4.30
C LYS A 85 -15.74 0.34 2.92
N ILE A 86 -15.12 1.43 2.44
CA ILE A 86 -14.50 1.49 1.11
C ILE A 86 -13.32 0.53 1.01
N TYR A 87 -12.48 0.45 2.04
CA TYR A 87 -11.38 -0.52 2.08
C TYR A 87 -11.86 -1.95 1.87
N ARG A 88 -12.92 -2.38 2.56
CA ARG A 88 -13.46 -3.74 2.41
C ARG A 88 -14.06 -3.99 1.04
N ARG A 89 -14.72 -3.00 0.45
CA ARG A 89 -15.39 -3.08 -0.85
C ARG A 89 -14.39 -3.05 -2.00
N ASP A 90 -13.47 -2.07 -2.01
CA ASP A 90 -12.71 -1.68 -3.20
C ASP A 90 -11.23 -2.12 -3.17
N ARG A 91 -10.75 -2.72 -2.09
CA ARG A 91 -9.33 -3.14 -1.95
C ARG A 91 -8.81 -4.08 -3.04
N ARG A 92 -9.65 -4.56 -3.93
CA ARG A 92 -9.30 -5.45 -5.06
C ARG A 92 -9.50 -4.78 -6.41
N ASN A 93 -9.92 -3.53 -6.45
CA ASN A 93 -10.21 -2.80 -7.68
C ASN A 93 -8.95 -2.24 -8.33
N HIS A 94 -7.92 -3.07 -8.50
CA HIS A 94 -6.69 -2.72 -9.18
C HIS A 94 -6.07 -3.95 -9.85
N ALA A 95 -5.28 -3.74 -10.92
CA ALA A 95 -4.59 -4.80 -11.64
C ALA A 95 -3.57 -5.57 -10.77
N SER A 96 -2.85 -4.86 -9.88
CA SER A 96 -2.04 -5.50 -8.83
C SER A 96 -2.90 -5.79 -7.60
N PRO A 97 -2.78 -6.97 -6.97
CA PRO A 97 -3.57 -7.35 -5.79
C PRO A 97 -3.23 -6.53 -4.54
N ASN A 98 -2.17 -5.72 -4.59
CA ASN A 98 -1.63 -4.98 -3.46
C ASN A 98 -1.90 -3.48 -3.53
N SER A 99 -1.95 -2.89 -4.74
CA SER A 99 -2.02 -1.43 -4.92
C SER A 99 -3.28 -0.80 -4.36
N ALA A 100 -4.46 -1.42 -4.57
CA ALA A 100 -5.72 -0.87 -4.10
C ALA A 100 -5.89 -0.92 -2.57
N GLN A 101 -5.04 -1.61 -1.82
CA GLN A 101 -5.21 -1.76 -0.38
C GLN A 101 -5.19 -0.39 0.35
N THR A 102 -4.16 0.39 0.11
CA THR A 102 -4.04 1.72 0.72
C THR A 102 -4.81 2.80 -0.01
N GLU A 103 -4.98 2.65 -1.33
CA GLU A 103 -5.79 3.57 -2.13
C GLU A 103 -7.26 3.56 -1.68
N ALA A 104 -7.83 2.38 -1.44
CA ALA A 104 -9.21 2.24 -0.97
C ALA A 104 -9.42 2.83 0.44
N ALA A 105 -8.48 2.58 1.36
CA ALA A 105 -8.54 3.17 2.70
C ALA A 105 -8.45 4.70 2.64
N MET A 106 -7.58 5.26 1.78
CA MET A 106 -7.42 6.70 1.60
C MET A 106 -8.64 7.32 0.94
N ALA A 107 -9.18 6.71 -0.13
CA ALA A 107 -10.36 7.20 -0.83
C ALA A 107 -11.56 7.32 0.14
N GLY A 108 -11.76 6.29 0.97
CA GLY A 108 -12.82 6.30 1.98
C GLY A 108 -12.57 7.29 3.12
N ALA A 109 -11.31 7.48 3.54
CA ALA A 109 -10.95 8.44 4.59
C ALA A 109 -11.15 9.90 4.17
N LEU A 110 -10.98 10.19 2.89
CA LEU A 110 -11.10 11.53 2.32
C LEU A 110 -12.44 11.79 1.63
N ASP A 111 -13.33 10.81 1.58
CA ASP A 111 -14.64 10.91 0.89
C ASP A 111 -14.54 11.30 -0.59
N VAL A 112 -13.50 10.78 -1.26
CA VAL A 112 -13.23 11.06 -2.67
C VAL A 112 -13.20 9.79 -3.50
N GLN A 113 -13.46 9.92 -4.79
CA GLN A 113 -13.27 8.84 -5.75
C GLN A 113 -11.89 8.96 -6.40
N LEU A 114 -11.16 7.85 -6.45
CA LEU A 114 -9.85 7.70 -7.08
C LEU A 114 -9.91 6.71 -8.24
N ALA A 115 -8.86 6.67 -9.04
CA ALA A 115 -8.73 5.83 -10.22
C ALA A 115 -9.81 6.13 -11.29
N GLY A 116 -10.32 5.12 -11.99
CA GLY A 116 -11.23 5.29 -13.11
C GLY A 116 -10.51 5.38 -14.45
N ASN A 117 -11.27 5.65 -15.50
CA ASN A 117 -10.80 5.67 -16.87
C ASN A 117 -9.71 6.72 -17.09
N ALA A 118 -8.65 6.36 -17.79
CA ALA A 118 -7.54 7.25 -18.11
C ALA A 118 -7.07 7.07 -19.55
N TYR A 119 -6.66 8.17 -20.18
CA TYR A 119 -6.05 8.14 -21.51
C TYR A 119 -4.54 8.01 -21.40
N TYR A 120 -3.97 6.96 -22.01
CA TYR A 120 -2.53 6.78 -22.16
C TYR A 120 -2.21 6.69 -23.65
N PHE A 121 -1.35 7.58 -24.16
CA PHE A 121 -0.95 7.63 -25.56
C PHE A 121 -2.16 7.63 -26.54
N GLY A 122 -3.22 8.39 -26.20
CA GLY A 122 -4.44 8.51 -27.01
C GLY A 122 -5.40 7.32 -26.95
N LYS A 123 -5.10 6.27 -26.17
CA LYS A 123 -6.00 5.13 -25.96
C LYS A 123 -6.68 5.24 -24.60
N LEU A 124 -7.99 5.00 -24.58
CA LEU A 124 -8.77 4.91 -23.36
C LEU A 124 -8.49 3.57 -22.68
N TYR A 125 -8.08 3.62 -21.43
CA TYR A 125 -7.96 2.46 -20.54
C TYR A 125 -9.06 2.53 -19.51
N GLU A 126 -9.99 1.61 -19.58
CA GLU A 126 -11.04 1.46 -18.57
C GLU A 126 -10.44 0.81 -17.32
N LYS A 127 -10.59 1.50 -16.19
CA LYS A 127 -10.14 1.03 -14.87
C LYS A 127 -11.29 1.17 -13.89
N PRO A 128 -11.46 0.19 -12.97
CA PRO A 128 -12.45 0.33 -11.92
C PRO A 128 -12.13 1.54 -11.05
N THR A 129 -13.17 2.19 -10.55
CA THR A 129 -13.07 3.29 -9.59
C THR A 129 -12.86 2.76 -8.18
N ILE A 130 -12.25 3.57 -7.33
CA ILE A 130 -11.99 3.28 -5.92
C ILE A 130 -12.57 4.43 -5.10
N GLY A 131 -13.46 4.13 -4.16
CA GLY A 131 -14.17 5.13 -3.36
C GLY A 131 -15.44 5.65 -4.03
N ASP A 132 -16.16 6.48 -3.30
CA ASP A 132 -17.39 7.11 -3.73
C ASP A 132 -17.15 8.61 -3.99
N PRO A 133 -17.76 9.22 -5.04
CA PRO A 133 -17.57 10.64 -5.37
C PRO A 133 -18.43 11.54 -4.44
N ILE A 134 -18.18 11.48 -3.13
CA ILE A 134 -18.93 12.27 -2.14
C ILE A 134 -18.56 13.73 -2.28
N ARG A 135 -17.30 14.04 -2.53
CA ARG A 135 -16.81 15.39 -2.81
C ARG A 135 -15.71 15.38 -3.89
N PRO A 136 -15.45 16.51 -4.55
CA PRO A 136 -14.33 16.63 -5.48
C PRO A 136 -12.98 16.57 -4.73
N VAL A 137 -11.94 16.16 -5.46
CA VAL A 137 -10.55 16.20 -4.95
C VAL A 137 -10.07 17.65 -4.93
N GLU A 138 -9.44 18.06 -3.82
CA GLU A 138 -8.93 19.39 -3.58
C GLU A 138 -7.41 19.38 -3.37
N PRO A 139 -6.69 20.50 -3.60
CA PRO A 139 -5.24 20.58 -3.33
C PRO A 139 -4.87 20.27 -1.86
N GLU A 140 -5.76 20.60 -0.92
CA GLU A 140 -5.62 20.32 0.51
C GLU A 140 -5.60 18.82 0.82
N ASP A 141 -6.13 18.00 -0.06
CA ASP A 141 -6.11 16.55 0.13
C ASP A 141 -4.70 15.97 0.08
N ILE A 142 -3.75 16.67 -0.52
CA ILE A 142 -2.32 16.30 -0.43
C ILE A 142 -1.86 16.36 1.02
N LYS A 143 -2.21 17.42 1.76
CA LYS A 143 -1.85 17.57 3.17
C LYS A 143 -2.60 16.56 4.05
N ARG A 144 -3.88 16.35 3.79
CA ARG A 144 -4.71 15.37 4.50
C ARG A 144 -4.17 13.95 4.29
N ALA A 145 -3.86 13.59 3.05
CA ALA A 145 -3.26 12.32 2.69
C ALA A 145 -1.90 12.09 3.38
N ASN A 146 -1.03 13.10 3.37
CA ASN A 146 0.26 13.02 4.06
C ASN A 146 0.09 12.83 5.57
N ARG A 147 -0.84 13.55 6.20
CA ARG A 147 -1.13 13.43 7.63
C ARG A 147 -1.62 12.02 8.00
N LEU A 148 -2.53 11.45 7.21
CA LEU A 148 -2.96 10.06 7.39
C LEU A 148 -1.80 9.08 7.17
N MET A 149 -0.95 9.38 6.22
CA MET A 149 0.25 8.62 5.92
C MET A 149 1.22 8.55 7.12
N TYR A 150 1.52 9.68 7.72
CA TYR A 150 2.38 9.71 8.90
C TYR A 150 1.75 8.98 10.09
N ALA A 151 0.45 9.16 10.32
CA ALA A 151 -0.26 8.44 11.37
C ALA A 151 -0.19 6.92 11.19
N ALA A 152 -0.47 6.42 9.97
CA ALA A 152 -0.39 4.99 9.66
C ALA A 152 1.04 4.44 9.79
N SER A 153 2.06 5.21 9.37
CA SER A 153 3.46 4.80 9.49
C SER A 153 3.91 4.75 10.95
N THR A 154 3.54 5.73 11.75
CA THR A 154 3.84 5.75 13.20
C THR A 154 3.18 4.57 13.92
N LEU A 155 1.91 4.30 13.63
CA LEU A 155 1.23 3.10 14.15
C LEU A 155 1.95 1.82 13.72
N GLY A 156 2.40 1.74 12.47
CA GLY A 156 3.19 0.61 11.96
C GLY A 156 4.48 0.41 12.76
N VAL A 157 5.24 1.46 13.02
CA VAL A 157 6.45 1.40 13.86
C VAL A 157 6.13 0.82 15.23
N VAL A 158 5.11 1.33 15.91
CA VAL A 158 4.72 0.85 17.24
C VAL A 158 4.35 -0.64 17.20
N VAL A 159 3.50 -1.05 16.26
CA VAL A 159 3.06 -2.44 16.12
C VAL A 159 4.25 -3.37 15.85
N PHE A 160 5.14 -3.00 14.94
CA PHE A 160 6.29 -3.85 14.60
C PHE A 160 7.35 -3.90 15.69
N LEU A 161 7.53 -2.84 16.48
CA LEU A 161 8.39 -2.88 17.67
C LEU A 161 7.82 -3.83 18.73
N LEU A 162 6.52 -3.82 18.96
CA LEU A 162 5.87 -4.75 19.88
C LEU A 162 6.00 -6.20 19.40
N ILE A 163 5.80 -6.46 18.11
CA ILE A 163 5.99 -7.80 17.52
C ILE A 163 7.45 -8.26 17.67
N SER A 164 8.41 -7.41 17.34
CA SER A 164 9.84 -7.72 17.45
C SER A 164 10.25 -8.00 18.91
N GLY A 165 9.71 -7.23 19.87
CA GLY A 165 9.93 -7.47 21.29
C GLY A 165 9.34 -8.81 21.75
N ALA A 166 8.10 -9.13 21.34
CA ALA A 166 7.46 -10.39 21.67
C ALA A 166 8.20 -11.60 21.07
N VAL A 167 8.64 -11.50 19.82
CA VAL A 167 9.44 -12.56 19.17
C VAL A 167 10.76 -12.81 19.93
N ARG A 168 11.45 -11.74 20.34
CA ARG A 168 12.69 -11.89 21.13
C ARG A 168 12.45 -12.55 22.49
N MET A 169 11.37 -12.20 23.19
CA MET A 169 11.03 -12.82 24.47
C MET A 169 10.67 -14.30 24.37
N LEU A 170 10.15 -14.74 23.21
CA LEU A 170 9.73 -16.14 23.02
C LEU A 170 10.87 -17.05 22.55
N PHE A 171 11.89 -16.51 21.90
CA PHE A 171 12.93 -17.30 21.25
C PHE A 171 14.35 -17.05 21.79
N PHE A 172 14.51 -16.09 22.66
CA PHE A 172 15.77 -15.73 23.33
C PHE A 172 15.55 -15.39 24.81
#